data_b1310656423aa85390612721d5f110d4
#
_entry.id   b1310656423aa85390612721d5f110d4
#
_cell.length_a   1.000
_cell.length_b   1.000
_cell.length_c   1.000
_cell.angle_alpha   90.00
_cell.angle_beta   90.00
_cell.angle_gamma   90.00
#
_symmetry.space_group_name_H-M   'P 1'
#
loop_
_entity.id
_entity.type
_entity.pdbx_description
1 polymer ?
#
loop_
_entity_poly.entity_id
_entity_poly.type
_entity_poly.pdbx_seq_one_letter_code
_entity_poly.pdbx_strand_id
1 'polypeptide(L)'
;MKKEKITDQDQLQTSEDHGMPRRDFFKILGGGIILFIRPWGAIDLIGAMTPQARGVPKDYNAFLRIAEDGTVTCYTGKIEMGQGIITSLPQMMADELNISVDRIKIVMGDTDLCPWDQGTWGSQSTRIFGQIMRTATAEARGALLELGSAQLGVPVSQLEVRDGIITDTNNPLKKVSYAQLAKGQRIERFLDVKPSMEDYTKFKEIGKSYNRKDSVLKVTGEAKYTGDLKLPGMVFARILRPPSHAAKLTSVDISGAEKIPGTKVVRDGDFIAVINENRDKADEAVVKINAEYSFNDLPVNDKTIFEYMLNADSNASSVKEIGNIEEGQKLCDKTFDSEFHDPYLAHVAIETHTALAQLEGEKMTVWAATQSPFGLREGIMRELGITAENVRVITPFVGGGFGGKGEFQQGIEAAKLAKMTGKPVMLMWTRDEEFFLDTFHPAGVVKVKSGIDKSGLIKFWEY
;
A
#
# COMPACT_ATOMS: atom_id res chain seq x y z
N MET A 1 -13.98 42.79 -27.62
CA MET A 1 -13.39 42.00 -26.51
C MET A 1 -13.25 40.57 -26.98
N LYS A 2 -12.04 40.16 -27.37
CA LYS A 2 -11.72 38.80 -27.82
C LYS A 2 -11.48 37.94 -26.57
N LYS A 3 -12.21 36.82 -26.45
CA LYS A 3 -11.93 35.78 -25.48
C LYS A 3 -10.77 34.94 -26.01
N GLU A 4 -9.63 35.05 -25.39
CA GLU A 4 -8.53 34.10 -25.58
C GLU A 4 -8.87 32.74 -24.91
N LYS A 5 -8.85 31.70 -25.70
CA LYS A 5 -8.91 30.33 -25.26
C LYS A 5 -7.52 29.96 -24.73
N ILE A 6 -7.40 29.77 -23.44
CA ILE A 6 -6.24 29.11 -22.84
C ILE A 6 -6.36 27.63 -23.16
N THR A 7 -5.43 27.12 -23.95
CA THR A 7 -5.31 25.69 -24.27
C THR A 7 -4.53 24.99 -23.16
N ASP A 8 -5.15 23.96 -22.61
CA ASP A 8 -4.66 23.07 -21.54
C ASP A 8 -3.49 22.13 -21.97
N GLN A 9 -2.52 22.63 -22.73
CA GLN A 9 -1.45 21.78 -23.28
C GLN A 9 -0.02 22.08 -22.78
N ASP A 10 0.19 23.06 -21.90
CA ASP A 10 1.55 23.49 -21.52
C ASP A 10 1.93 23.30 -20.05
N GLN A 11 1.35 22.33 -19.32
CA GLN A 11 1.82 21.94 -17.98
C GLN A 11 1.91 20.42 -17.79
N LEU A 12 2.65 19.77 -18.66
CA LEU A 12 3.17 18.44 -18.38
C LEU A 12 4.70 18.47 -18.51
N GLN A 13 5.34 19.20 -17.60
CA GLN A 13 6.72 18.94 -17.32
C GLN A 13 6.82 17.58 -16.64
N THR A 14 7.54 16.70 -17.30
CA THR A 14 7.98 15.38 -16.87
C THR A 14 8.49 15.42 -15.44
N SER A 15 7.84 14.67 -14.54
CA SER A 15 8.37 14.40 -13.20
C SER A 15 9.66 13.59 -13.37
N GLU A 16 10.78 14.26 -13.22
CA GLU A 16 12.09 13.64 -13.11
C GLU A 16 12.17 12.82 -11.81
N ASP A 17 12.87 11.72 -11.91
CA ASP A 17 13.34 10.71 -10.96
C ASP A 17 13.35 11.16 -9.47
N HIS A 18 12.34 10.75 -8.69
CA HIS A 18 12.13 11.19 -7.30
C HIS A 18 12.47 10.09 -6.29
N GLY A 19 13.65 9.53 -6.34
CA GLY A 19 14.16 8.53 -5.42
C GLY A 19 15.55 8.86 -4.87
N MET A 20 15.94 8.18 -3.78
CA MET A 20 17.32 8.19 -3.29
C MET A 20 18.28 7.92 -4.46
N PRO A 21 19.39 8.69 -4.63
CA PRO A 21 20.34 8.45 -5.69
C PRO A 21 20.79 6.99 -5.69
N ARG A 22 20.73 6.32 -6.84
CA ARG A 22 21.10 4.89 -6.99
C ARG A 22 22.40 4.55 -6.27
N ARG A 23 23.36 5.44 -6.28
CA ARG A 23 24.67 5.25 -5.65
C ARG A 23 24.59 5.13 -4.12
N ASP A 24 23.69 5.86 -3.48
CA ASP A 24 23.55 5.83 -2.01
C ASP A 24 22.68 4.66 -1.57
N PHE A 25 21.67 4.30 -2.34
CA PHE A 25 20.91 3.08 -2.19
C PHE A 25 21.82 1.83 -2.21
N PHE A 26 22.76 1.77 -3.17
CA PHE A 26 23.70 0.65 -3.27
C PHE A 26 24.72 0.60 -2.13
N LYS A 27 25.07 1.72 -1.51
CA LYS A 27 25.93 1.71 -0.32
C LYS A 27 25.26 1.05 0.88
N ILE A 28 23.95 1.21 0.99
CA ILE A 28 23.13 0.61 2.07
C ILE A 28 23.00 -0.90 1.89
N LEU A 29 22.85 -1.38 0.67
CA LEU A 29 22.61 -2.80 0.38
C LEU A 29 23.85 -3.70 0.56
N GLY A 30 25.07 -3.15 0.44
CA GLY A 30 26.31 -3.94 0.52
C GLY A 30 26.57 -4.79 -0.73
N GLY A 31 27.51 -5.74 -0.65
CA GLY A 31 27.87 -6.66 -1.74
C GLY A 31 26.80 -7.69 -2.07
N GLY A 32 26.98 -8.41 -3.19
CA GLY A 32 26.08 -9.45 -3.67
C GLY A 32 25.58 -9.24 -5.09
N ILE A 33 24.60 -10.05 -5.49
CA ILE A 33 23.93 -9.91 -6.79
C ILE A 33 22.63 -9.15 -6.59
N ILE A 34 22.44 -8.07 -7.34
CA ILE A 34 21.21 -7.26 -7.30
C ILE A 34 20.55 -7.38 -8.67
N LEU A 35 19.32 -7.83 -8.67
CA LEU A 35 18.50 -8.07 -9.85
C LEU A 35 17.31 -7.11 -9.83
N PHE A 36 17.30 -6.18 -10.78
CA PHE A 36 16.18 -5.27 -11.00
C PHE A 36 15.20 -5.92 -11.96
N ILE A 37 13.94 -5.90 -11.58
CA ILE A 37 12.90 -6.62 -12.25
C ILE A 37 11.90 -5.64 -12.83
N ARG A 38 11.81 -5.61 -14.16
CA ARG A 38 10.77 -4.88 -14.88
C ARG A 38 9.66 -5.88 -15.23
N PRO A 39 8.45 -5.73 -14.69
CA PRO A 39 7.37 -6.67 -15.01
C PRO A 39 6.99 -6.58 -16.47
N TRP A 40 7.31 -7.61 -17.25
CA TRP A 40 6.83 -7.78 -18.62
C TRP A 40 5.32 -8.05 -18.59
N GLY A 41 4.51 -7.26 -19.31
CA GLY A 41 3.06 -7.44 -19.42
C GLY A 41 2.24 -6.97 -18.19
N ALA A 42 2.84 -6.50 -17.09
CA ALA A 42 2.09 -5.94 -15.97
C ALA A 42 1.37 -4.64 -16.37
N ILE A 43 1.92 -3.89 -17.31
CA ILE A 43 1.30 -2.68 -17.85
C ILE A 43 0.02 -3.05 -18.61
N ASP A 44 -0.01 -4.15 -19.36
CA ASP A 44 -1.20 -4.59 -20.09
C ASP A 44 -2.27 -5.17 -19.15
N LEU A 45 -1.87 -5.87 -18.09
CA LEU A 45 -2.80 -6.41 -17.09
C LEU A 45 -3.39 -5.31 -16.19
N ILE A 46 -2.58 -4.35 -15.76
CA ILE A 46 -3.01 -3.20 -14.95
C ILE A 46 -3.77 -2.19 -15.84
N GLY A 47 -3.30 -1.94 -17.06
CA GLY A 47 -3.95 -1.07 -18.03
C GLY A 47 -5.30 -1.58 -18.54
N ALA A 48 -5.50 -2.91 -18.62
CA ALA A 48 -6.79 -3.51 -18.95
C ALA A 48 -7.82 -3.44 -17.80
N MET A 49 -7.36 -3.24 -16.56
CA MET A 49 -8.23 -3.17 -15.38
C MET A 49 -8.60 -1.74 -14.96
N THR A 50 -7.89 -0.73 -15.45
CA THR A 50 -8.19 0.68 -15.18
C THR A 50 -7.91 1.55 -16.41
N PRO A 51 -8.95 2.14 -17.04
CA PRO A 51 -8.76 3.04 -18.19
C PRO A 51 -7.94 4.32 -17.89
N GLN A 52 -7.51 4.51 -16.65
CA GLN A 52 -6.83 5.70 -16.15
C GLN A 52 -5.47 5.46 -15.51
N ALA A 53 -4.85 4.31 -15.71
CA ALA A 53 -3.46 4.10 -15.29
C ALA A 53 -2.47 4.92 -16.15
N ARG A 54 -2.65 6.24 -16.17
CA ARG A 54 -1.65 7.18 -16.66
C ARG A 54 -0.55 7.28 -15.61
N GLY A 55 0.63 6.75 -15.93
CA GLY A 55 1.84 7.00 -15.16
C GLY A 55 2.22 5.93 -14.15
N VAL A 56 2.13 4.64 -14.52
CA VAL A 56 2.98 3.66 -13.84
C VAL A 56 4.42 4.08 -14.14
N PRO A 57 5.22 4.46 -13.13
CA PRO A 57 6.59 4.83 -13.36
C PRO A 57 7.28 3.71 -14.12
N LYS A 58 8.17 4.05 -15.04
CA LYS A 58 9.00 3.09 -15.80
C LYS A 58 9.96 2.30 -14.88
N ASP A 59 9.84 2.50 -13.56
CA ASP A 59 10.68 1.94 -12.53
C ASP A 59 10.18 0.58 -12.06
N TYR A 60 11.12 -0.22 -11.63
CA TYR A 60 10.96 -1.61 -11.21
C TYR A 60 10.02 -1.73 -10.00
N ASN A 61 9.06 -2.68 -10.05
CA ASN A 61 8.10 -2.91 -8.97
C ASN A 61 8.65 -3.82 -7.86
N ALA A 62 9.81 -4.42 -8.07
CA ALA A 62 10.54 -5.17 -7.07
C ALA A 62 12.00 -5.32 -7.47
N PHE A 63 12.86 -5.54 -6.51
CA PHE A 63 14.21 -5.98 -6.75
C PHE A 63 14.63 -7.04 -5.73
N LEU A 64 15.52 -7.90 -6.19
CA LEU A 64 16.06 -8.99 -5.39
C LEU A 64 17.52 -8.73 -5.11
N ARG A 65 17.94 -8.97 -3.89
CA ARG A 65 19.35 -9.04 -3.51
C ARG A 65 19.68 -10.45 -3.04
N ILE A 66 20.67 -11.05 -3.65
CA ILE A 66 21.25 -12.32 -3.23
C ILE A 66 22.53 -12.00 -2.47
N ALA A 67 22.54 -12.25 -1.18
CA ALA A 67 23.66 -12.00 -0.31
C ALA A 67 24.73 -13.11 -0.40
N GLU A 68 25.93 -12.84 0.12
CA GLU A 68 27.06 -13.78 0.11
C GLU A 68 26.81 -15.04 0.95
N ASP A 69 25.84 -15.03 1.87
CA ASP A 69 25.37 -16.18 2.63
C ASP A 69 24.29 -16.99 1.89
N GLY A 70 23.89 -16.53 0.70
CA GLY A 70 22.84 -17.15 -0.10
C GLY A 70 21.42 -16.77 0.33
N THR A 71 21.26 -15.85 1.28
CA THR A 71 19.95 -15.28 1.61
C THR A 71 19.48 -14.41 0.45
N VAL A 72 18.20 -14.55 0.09
CA VAL A 72 17.53 -13.71 -0.91
C VAL A 72 16.65 -12.71 -0.18
N THR A 73 16.88 -11.42 -0.42
CA THR A 73 16.02 -10.36 0.09
C THR A 73 15.23 -9.74 -1.06
N CYS A 74 13.93 -9.72 -0.93
CA CYS A 74 13.02 -9.01 -1.85
C CYS A 74 12.61 -7.69 -1.23
N TYR A 75 12.64 -6.62 -2.02
CA TYR A 75 12.19 -5.30 -1.62
C TYR A 75 10.94 -4.95 -2.43
N THR A 76 9.87 -4.58 -1.75
CA THR A 76 8.58 -4.26 -2.36
C THR A 76 7.86 -3.16 -1.61
N GLY A 77 7.14 -2.30 -2.33
CA GLY A 77 6.29 -1.27 -1.74
C GLY A 77 4.97 -1.80 -1.16
N LYS A 78 4.68 -3.10 -1.30
CA LYS A 78 3.51 -3.73 -0.67
C LYS A 78 3.61 -3.73 0.85
N ILE A 79 2.47 -3.76 1.54
CA ILE A 79 2.37 -3.67 2.99
C ILE A 79 1.74 -4.95 3.55
N GLU A 80 2.34 -5.49 4.62
CA GLU A 80 1.75 -6.53 5.47
C GLU A 80 0.84 -5.86 6.52
N MET A 81 -0.44 -6.17 6.49
CA MET A 81 -1.42 -5.63 7.43
C MET A 81 -2.34 -6.71 8.04
N GLY A 82 -1.86 -7.94 8.06
CA GLY A 82 -2.58 -9.11 8.59
C GLY A 82 -2.96 -10.16 7.55
N GLN A 83 -2.88 -9.84 6.24
CA GLN A 83 -3.26 -10.74 5.16
C GLN A 83 -2.25 -11.87 4.88
N GLY A 84 -1.02 -11.80 5.44
CA GLY A 84 -0.04 -12.88 5.38
C GLY A 84 0.89 -12.87 4.18
N ILE A 85 0.99 -11.78 3.44
CA ILE A 85 1.87 -11.70 2.26
C ILE A 85 3.35 -11.79 2.61
N ILE A 86 3.74 -11.44 3.84
CA ILE A 86 5.10 -11.65 4.35
C ILE A 86 5.51 -13.14 4.34
N THR A 87 4.53 -14.04 4.29
CA THR A 87 4.73 -15.49 4.22
C THR A 87 4.47 -16.02 2.81
N SER A 88 3.34 -15.62 2.17
CA SER A 88 2.93 -16.19 0.89
C SER A 88 3.79 -15.72 -0.30
N LEU A 89 4.30 -14.50 -0.30
CA LEU A 89 5.22 -14.05 -1.35
C LEU A 89 6.55 -14.83 -1.33
N PRO A 90 7.20 -15.08 -0.17
CA PRO A 90 8.34 -16.00 -0.09
C PRO A 90 8.08 -17.38 -0.66
N GLN A 91 6.89 -17.96 -0.46
CA GLN A 91 6.56 -19.28 -1.03
C GLN A 91 6.58 -19.23 -2.58
N MET A 92 6.01 -18.19 -3.17
CA MET A 92 6.02 -17.99 -4.62
C MET A 92 7.44 -17.83 -5.18
N MET A 93 8.28 -17.08 -4.45
CA MET A 93 9.68 -16.87 -4.85
C MET A 93 10.51 -18.14 -4.67
N ALA A 94 10.25 -18.92 -3.63
CA ALA A 94 10.98 -20.14 -3.32
C ALA A 94 10.83 -21.19 -4.41
N ASP A 95 9.61 -21.38 -4.94
CA ASP A 95 9.37 -22.27 -6.07
C ASP A 95 10.14 -21.84 -7.32
N GLU A 96 10.10 -20.54 -7.66
CA GLU A 96 10.80 -20.05 -8.85
C GLU A 96 12.32 -20.07 -8.73
N LEU A 97 12.89 -19.77 -7.54
CA LEU A 97 14.33 -19.83 -7.31
C LEU A 97 14.84 -21.22 -6.94
N ASN A 98 13.97 -22.18 -6.68
CA ASN A 98 14.33 -23.49 -6.15
C ASN A 98 15.19 -23.39 -4.89
N ILE A 99 14.73 -22.63 -3.88
CA ILE A 99 15.35 -22.49 -2.56
C ILE A 99 14.30 -22.66 -1.46
N SER A 100 14.76 -22.93 -0.24
CA SER A 100 13.86 -22.94 0.93
C SER A 100 13.24 -21.57 1.20
N VAL A 101 11.96 -21.54 1.60
CA VAL A 101 11.23 -20.32 2.03
C VAL A 101 11.96 -19.57 3.15
N ASP A 102 12.67 -20.29 4.02
CA ASP A 102 13.38 -19.70 5.15
C ASP A 102 14.59 -18.85 4.74
N ARG A 103 15.09 -19.05 3.52
CA ARG A 103 16.20 -18.27 2.95
C ARG A 103 15.71 -16.97 2.30
N ILE A 104 14.41 -16.72 2.27
CA ILE A 104 13.82 -15.52 1.65
C ILE A 104 13.34 -14.56 2.74
N LYS A 105 13.86 -13.33 2.68
CA LYS A 105 13.41 -12.19 3.47
C LYS A 105 12.66 -11.21 2.58
N ILE A 106 11.67 -10.52 3.14
CA ILE A 106 10.96 -9.44 2.46
C ILE A 106 11.10 -8.16 3.28
N VAL A 107 11.48 -7.08 2.60
CA VAL A 107 11.48 -5.72 3.11
C VAL A 107 10.31 -5.00 2.46
N MET A 108 9.45 -4.41 3.28
CA MET A 108 8.20 -3.76 2.86
C MET A 108 8.07 -2.36 3.44
N GLY A 109 7.39 -1.47 2.72
CA GLY A 109 6.85 -0.23 3.26
C GLY A 109 7.86 0.82 3.68
N ASP A 110 9.08 0.78 3.16
CA ASP A 110 10.09 1.81 3.37
C ASP A 110 10.39 2.50 2.04
N THR A 111 10.03 3.76 1.91
CA THR A 111 10.12 4.49 0.64
C THR A 111 11.54 4.82 0.21
N ASP A 112 12.54 4.70 1.09
CA ASP A 112 13.95 4.84 0.76
C ASP A 112 14.57 3.50 0.32
N LEU A 113 14.01 2.36 0.75
CA LEU A 113 14.54 1.03 0.47
C LEU A 113 13.76 0.24 -0.58
N CYS A 114 12.47 0.52 -0.73
CA CYS A 114 11.57 -0.21 -1.61
C CYS A 114 11.28 0.57 -2.89
N PRO A 115 11.01 -0.12 -4.00
CA PRO A 115 10.55 0.53 -5.22
C PRO A 115 9.15 1.11 -5.01
N TRP A 116 8.80 2.10 -5.85
CA TRP A 116 7.48 2.71 -5.83
C TRP A 116 6.37 1.68 -6.02
N ASP A 117 5.30 1.83 -5.26
CA ASP A 117 4.10 1.02 -5.34
C ASP A 117 2.86 1.88 -5.11
N GLN A 118 1.82 1.65 -5.88
CA GLN A 118 0.58 2.41 -5.78
C GLN A 118 -0.10 2.26 -4.41
N GLY A 119 0.06 1.10 -3.77
CA GLY A 119 -0.53 0.76 -2.48
C GLY A 119 -1.03 -0.68 -2.41
N THR A 120 -1.58 -1.05 -1.25
CA THR A 120 -2.01 -2.41 -0.93
C THR A 120 -3.51 -2.44 -0.65
N TRP A 121 -4.31 -2.81 -1.66
CA TRP A 121 -5.78 -2.89 -1.61
C TRP A 121 -6.34 -3.80 -2.71
N GLY A 122 -7.67 -3.99 -2.73
CA GLY A 122 -8.40 -4.72 -3.78
C GLY A 122 -8.05 -6.19 -3.86
N SER A 123 -7.46 -6.79 -2.81
CA SER A 123 -6.98 -8.18 -2.78
C SER A 123 -5.99 -8.51 -3.91
N GLN A 124 -5.18 -7.53 -4.33
CA GLN A 124 -4.30 -7.65 -5.50
C GLN A 124 -2.90 -8.16 -5.17
N SER A 125 -2.48 -8.17 -3.90
CA SER A 125 -1.10 -8.52 -3.52
C SER A 125 -0.70 -9.95 -3.93
N THR A 126 -1.55 -10.95 -3.70
CA THR A 126 -1.27 -12.33 -4.13
C THR A 126 -1.70 -12.56 -5.58
N ARG A 127 -2.91 -12.14 -5.94
CA ARG A 127 -3.52 -12.44 -7.24
C ARG A 127 -2.81 -11.77 -8.41
N ILE A 128 -2.44 -10.51 -8.30
CA ILE A 128 -1.79 -9.73 -9.37
C ILE A 128 -0.30 -9.60 -9.09
N PHE A 129 0.07 -8.97 -7.97
CA PHE A 129 1.48 -8.73 -7.66
C PHE A 129 2.27 -10.04 -7.46
N GLY A 130 1.66 -11.08 -6.88
CA GLY A 130 2.28 -12.40 -6.74
C GLY A 130 2.67 -13.02 -8.08
N GLN A 131 1.87 -12.86 -9.14
CA GLN A 131 2.21 -13.34 -10.48
C GLN A 131 3.38 -12.54 -11.08
N ILE A 132 3.36 -11.22 -10.89
CA ILE A 132 4.46 -10.35 -11.31
C ILE A 132 5.76 -10.78 -10.59
N MET A 133 5.67 -11.04 -9.28
CA MET A 133 6.80 -11.48 -8.48
C MET A 133 7.34 -12.84 -8.94
N ARG A 134 6.46 -13.79 -9.26
CA ARG A 134 6.87 -15.10 -9.81
C ARG A 134 7.64 -14.94 -11.13
N THR A 135 7.10 -14.17 -12.07
CA THR A 135 7.74 -13.89 -13.36
C THR A 135 9.14 -13.30 -13.13
N ALA A 136 9.21 -12.31 -12.31
CA ALA A 136 10.42 -11.63 -11.91
C ALA A 136 11.47 -12.55 -11.29
N THR A 137 11.02 -13.43 -10.43
CA THR A 137 11.90 -14.38 -9.73
C THR A 137 12.37 -15.51 -10.66
N ALA A 138 11.54 -15.91 -11.64
CA ALA A 138 11.94 -16.84 -12.69
C ALA A 138 13.03 -16.26 -13.61
N GLU A 139 12.92 -14.97 -13.97
CA GLU A 139 13.98 -14.24 -14.69
C GLU A 139 15.28 -14.20 -13.88
N ALA A 140 15.16 -13.93 -12.58
CA ALA A 140 16.31 -13.96 -11.67
C ALA A 140 17.02 -15.32 -11.67
N ARG A 141 16.25 -16.43 -11.65
CA ARG A 141 16.80 -17.78 -11.80
C ARG A 141 17.55 -17.95 -13.13
N GLY A 142 16.97 -17.46 -14.22
CA GLY A 142 17.61 -17.50 -15.53
C GLY A 142 18.99 -16.81 -15.52
N ALA A 143 19.06 -15.60 -14.97
CA ALA A 143 20.33 -14.87 -14.83
C ALA A 143 21.35 -15.59 -13.95
N LEU A 144 20.91 -16.23 -12.87
CA LEU A 144 21.79 -17.02 -12.00
C LEU A 144 22.31 -18.27 -12.72
N LEU A 145 21.48 -18.93 -13.54
CA LEU A 145 21.89 -20.06 -14.36
C LEU A 145 22.96 -19.64 -15.40
N GLU A 146 22.83 -18.47 -16.02
CA GLU A 146 23.83 -17.93 -16.93
C GLU A 146 25.17 -17.66 -16.23
N LEU A 147 25.13 -17.07 -15.03
CA LEU A 147 26.33 -16.86 -14.21
C LEU A 147 26.97 -18.20 -13.81
N GLY A 148 26.17 -19.17 -13.42
CA GLY A 148 26.60 -20.53 -13.10
C GLY A 148 27.21 -21.23 -14.32
N SER A 149 26.60 -21.10 -15.49
CA SER A 149 27.10 -21.60 -16.78
C SER A 149 28.48 -21.06 -17.10
N ALA A 150 28.67 -19.76 -16.98
CA ALA A 150 29.95 -19.10 -17.20
C ALA A 150 31.03 -19.59 -16.21
N GLN A 151 30.69 -19.76 -14.93
CA GLN A 151 31.63 -20.19 -13.91
C GLN A 151 32.00 -21.68 -14.02
N LEU A 152 31.04 -22.55 -14.38
CA LEU A 152 31.26 -24.00 -14.46
C LEU A 152 31.79 -24.42 -15.82
N GLY A 153 31.71 -23.56 -16.85
CA GLY A 153 32.04 -23.91 -18.24
C GLY A 153 31.08 -24.95 -18.80
N VAL A 154 29.78 -24.89 -18.46
CA VAL A 154 28.74 -25.85 -18.82
C VAL A 154 27.56 -25.09 -19.41
N PRO A 155 26.99 -25.53 -20.57
CA PRO A 155 25.80 -24.88 -21.14
C PRO A 155 24.61 -24.86 -20.16
N VAL A 156 23.83 -23.77 -20.17
CA VAL A 156 22.64 -23.62 -19.29
C VAL A 156 21.67 -24.81 -19.44
N SER A 157 21.53 -25.38 -20.65
CA SER A 157 20.66 -26.55 -20.91
C SER A 157 21.06 -27.84 -20.19
N GLN A 158 22.26 -27.88 -19.63
CA GLN A 158 22.79 -29.02 -18.85
C GLN A 158 22.85 -28.70 -17.34
N LEU A 159 22.28 -27.57 -16.93
CA LEU A 159 22.27 -27.16 -15.54
C LEU A 159 20.88 -27.34 -14.91
N GLU A 160 20.85 -27.81 -13.68
CA GLU A 160 19.66 -27.78 -12.82
C GLU A 160 19.93 -27.03 -11.54
N VAL A 161 18.87 -26.51 -10.91
CA VAL A 161 18.95 -25.86 -9.60
C VAL A 161 18.19 -26.68 -8.57
N ARG A 162 18.84 -26.96 -7.45
CA ARG A 162 18.21 -27.53 -6.25
C ARG A 162 18.75 -26.85 -5.01
N ASP A 163 17.84 -26.33 -4.19
CA ASP A 163 18.16 -25.60 -2.97
C ASP A 163 19.26 -24.52 -3.13
N GLY A 164 19.16 -23.76 -4.23
CA GLY A 164 20.09 -22.67 -4.57
C GLY A 164 21.48 -23.14 -4.98
N ILE A 165 21.63 -24.41 -5.33
CA ILE A 165 22.84 -25.01 -5.88
C ILE A 165 22.59 -25.33 -7.36
N ILE A 166 23.38 -24.72 -8.23
CA ILE A 166 23.41 -25.00 -9.67
C ILE A 166 24.37 -26.17 -9.90
N THR A 167 23.90 -27.22 -10.54
CA THR A 167 24.66 -28.45 -10.75
C THR A 167 24.60 -28.87 -12.22
N ASP A 168 25.72 -29.37 -12.79
CA ASP A 168 25.77 -30.02 -14.09
C ASP A 168 25.07 -31.38 -14.00
N THR A 169 24.02 -31.59 -14.80
CA THR A 169 23.26 -32.84 -14.83
C THR A 169 24.06 -34.05 -15.29
N ASN A 170 25.14 -33.81 -16.06
CA ASN A 170 26.05 -34.86 -16.54
C ASN A 170 27.22 -35.12 -15.59
N ASN A 171 27.54 -34.17 -14.73
CA ASN A 171 28.62 -34.29 -13.74
C ASN A 171 28.26 -33.61 -12.41
N PRO A 172 27.58 -34.27 -11.48
CA PRO A 172 27.14 -33.70 -10.20
C PRO A 172 28.23 -33.14 -9.29
N LEU A 173 29.51 -33.41 -9.59
CA LEU A 173 30.64 -32.83 -8.87
C LEU A 173 30.90 -31.39 -9.31
N LYS A 174 30.50 -31.04 -10.54
CA LYS A 174 30.52 -29.64 -11.03
C LYS A 174 29.27 -28.91 -10.52
N LYS A 175 29.45 -28.10 -9.50
CA LYS A 175 28.37 -27.33 -8.91
C LYS A 175 28.84 -26.00 -8.35
N VAL A 176 27.93 -25.03 -8.29
CA VAL A 176 28.15 -23.71 -7.69
C VAL A 176 26.85 -23.24 -7.01
N SER A 177 26.95 -22.68 -5.82
CA SER A 177 25.80 -22.14 -5.10
C SER A 177 25.55 -20.66 -5.45
N TYR A 178 24.33 -20.18 -5.23
CA TYR A 178 24.00 -18.75 -5.31
C TYR A 178 24.91 -17.90 -4.40
N ALA A 179 25.22 -18.42 -3.20
CA ALA A 179 26.14 -17.79 -2.27
C ALA A 179 27.55 -17.62 -2.88
N GLN A 180 28.07 -18.69 -3.52
CA GLN A 180 29.38 -18.64 -4.19
C GLN A 180 29.38 -17.67 -5.38
N LEU A 181 28.30 -17.60 -6.15
CA LEU A 181 28.15 -16.62 -7.25
C LEU A 181 28.12 -15.18 -6.73
N ALA A 182 27.52 -14.96 -5.55
CA ALA A 182 27.42 -13.63 -4.94
C ALA A 182 28.71 -13.17 -4.24
N LYS A 183 29.59 -14.12 -3.83
CA LYS A 183 30.75 -13.82 -3.00
C LYS A 183 31.75 -12.90 -3.68
N GLY A 184 32.01 -11.75 -3.05
CA GLY A 184 32.93 -10.74 -3.56
C GLY A 184 32.50 -10.08 -4.85
N GLN A 185 31.26 -10.30 -5.29
CA GLN A 185 30.71 -9.75 -6.52
C GLN A 185 29.77 -8.59 -6.21
N ARG A 186 29.70 -7.67 -7.16
CA ARG A 186 28.63 -6.69 -7.26
C ARG A 186 28.10 -6.74 -8.69
N ILE A 187 27.05 -7.52 -8.88
CA ILE A 187 26.43 -7.72 -10.20
C ILE A 187 25.07 -7.04 -10.17
N GLU A 188 24.87 -6.13 -11.11
CA GLU A 188 23.59 -5.47 -11.36
C GLU A 188 23.09 -5.96 -12.71
N ARG A 189 21.88 -6.52 -12.75
CA ARG A 189 21.24 -6.93 -14.00
C ARG A 189 19.82 -6.38 -14.09
N PHE A 190 19.51 -5.89 -15.27
CA PHE A 190 18.17 -5.52 -15.68
C PHE A 190 17.63 -6.66 -16.55
N LEU A 191 16.50 -7.23 -16.13
CA LEU A 191 15.96 -8.43 -16.75
C LEU A 191 14.90 -8.03 -17.79
N ASP A 192 15.11 -8.46 -19.04
CA ASP A 192 14.30 -8.09 -20.22
C ASP A 192 13.75 -9.33 -20.97
N VAL A 193 13.98 -10.52 -20.46
CA VAL A 193 13.66 -11.77 -21.18
C VAL A 193 12.39 -12.38 -20.61
N LYS A 194 11.50 -12.89 -21.46
CA LYS A 194 10.34 -13.66 -21.02
C LYS A 194 10.82 -14.96 -20.36
N PRO A 195 10.65 -15.14 -19.04
CA PRO A 195 11.21 -16.27 -18.33
C PRO A 195 10.38 -17.54 -18.55
N SER A 196 11.04 -18.69 -18.42
CA SER A 196 10.35 -19.96 -18.19
C SER A 196 9.97 -20.07 -16.73
N MET A 197 8.70 -19.85 -16.41
CA MET A 197 8.18 -20.04 -15.06
C MET A 197 8.04 -21.52 -14.73
N GLU A 198 8.15 -21.86 -13.42
CA GLU A 198 7.91 -23.22 -12.97
C GLU A 198 6.44 -23.61 -13.19
N ASP A 199 6.23 -24.83 -13.69
CA ASP A 199 4.90 -25.37 -13.90
C ASP A 199 4.20 -25.61 -12.54
N TYR A 200 2.89 -25.29 -12.46
CA TYR A 200 2.13 -25.42 -11.21
C TYR A 200 2.12 -26.84 -10.63
N THR A 201 2.27 -27.87 -11.50
CA THR A 201 2.35 -29.29 -11.06
C THR A 201 3.65 -29.63 -10.34
N LYS A 202 4.65 -28.77 -10.45
CA LYS A 202 5.98 -28.92 -9.82
C LYS A 202 6.18 -28.07 -8.59
N PHE A 203 5.17 -27.31 -8.16
CA PHE A 203 5.27 -26.50 -6.96
C PHE A 203 5.59 -27.34 -5.73
N LYS A 204 6.56 -26.88 -4.96
CA LYS A 204 7.02 -27.51 -3.74
C LYS A 204 6.64 -26.70 -2.50
N GLU A 205 6.52 -25.39 -2.64
CA GLU A 205 6.29 -24.46 -1.55
C GLU A 205 4.92 -23.77 -1.63
N ILE A 206 4.44 -23.41 -2.82
CA ILE A 206 3.07 -22.95 -3.02
C ILE A 206 2.10 -24.10 -2.73
N GLY A 207 1.05 -23.80 -1.98
CA GLY A 207 0.03 -24.80 -1.57
C GLY A 207 0.36 -25.55 -0.29
N LYS A 208 1.59 -25.41 0.26
CA LYS A 208 1.91 -25.94 1.60
C LYS A 208 1.46 -24.97 2.69
N SER A 209 1.11 -25.55 3.84
CA SER A 209 0.84 -24.77 5.05
C SER A 209 2.15 -24.39 5.73
N TYR A 210 2.39 -23.10 5.86
CA TYR A 210 3.50 -22.53 6.61
C TYR A 210 3.00 -21.77 7.83
N ASN A 211 3.74 -21.82 8.92
CA ASN A 211 3.54 -20.87 10.00
C ASN A 211 3.86 -19.47 9.50
N ARG A 212 3.01 -18.49 9.86
CA ARG A 212 3.26 -17.09 9.48
C ARG A 212 4.60 -16.63 10.03
N LYS A 213 5.41 -16.00 9.18
CA LYS A 213 6.75 -15.49 9.57
C LYS A 213 6.69 -14.41 10.66
N ASP A 214 5.56 -13.71 10.78
CA ASP A 214 5.33 -12.64 11.74
C ASP A 214 4.58 -13.06 13.02
N SER A 215 4.11 -14.31 13.11
CA SER A 215 3.24 -14.74 14.20
C SER A 215 3.94 -14.73 15.57
N VAL A 216 5.19 -15.18 15.64
CA VAL A 216 5.93 -15.18 16.91
C VAL A 216 6.09 -13.76 17.45
N LEU A 217 6.53 -12.81 16.61
CA LEU A 217 6.68 -11.41 17.00
C LEU A 217 5.37 -10.81 17.53
N LYS A 218 4.23 -11.20 16.92
CA LYS A 218 2.91 -10.70 17.34
C LYS A 218 2.45 -11.28 18.67
N VAL A 219 2.60 -12.57 18.87
CA VAL A 219 2.13 -13.21 20.11
C VAL A 219 3.05 -12.96 21.31
N THR A 220 4.32 -12.63 21.08
CA THR A 220 5.26 -12.23 22.15
C THR A 220 5.25 -10.73 22.46
N GLY A 221 4.55 -9.90 21.64
CA GLY A 221 4.57 -8.45 21.77
C GLY A 221 5.84 -7.77 21.26
N GLU A 222 6.69 -8.50 20.54
CA GLU A 222 7.89 -7.94 19.90
C GLU A 222 7.57 -7.19 18.61
N ALA A 223 6.44 -7.49 17.94
CA ALA A 223 5.97 -6.75 16.79
C ALA A 223 5.69 -5.30 17.19
N LYS A 224 6.31 -4.36 16.48
CA LYS A 224 6.14 -2.93 16.74
C LYS A 224 5.18 -2.34 15.73
N TYR A 225 4.11 -1.76 16.24
CA TYR A 225 3.18 -0.92 15.52
C TYR A 225 3.59 0.55 15.64
N THR A 226 3.01 1.43 14.85
CA THR A 226 3.41 2.85 14.89
C THR A 226 3.26 3.45 16.28
N GLY A 227 2.19 3.13 17.01
CA GLY A 227 1.93 3.63 18.35
C GLY A 227 2.90 3.13 19.43
N ASP A 228 3.69 2.08 19.15
CA ASP A 228 4.68 1.52 20.07
C ASP A 228 6.05 2.22 19.97
N LEU A 229 6.23 3.03 18.93
CA LEU A 229 7.50 3.69 18.67
C LEU A 229 7.72 4.85 19.67
N LYS A 230 8.97 5.01 20.08
CA LYS A 230 9.37 6.10 20.98
C LYS A 230 10.66 6.73 20.47
N LEU A 231 10.66 8.04 20.36
CA LEU A 231 11.83 8.83 20.01
C LEU A 231 12.18 9.77 21.16
N PRO A 232 13.46 10.10 21.37
CA PRO A 232 13.86 11.06 22.38
C PRO A 232 13.20 12.42 22.18
N GLY A 233 12.62 12.98 23.23
CA GLY A 233 11.98 14.30 23.18
C GLY A 233 10.67 14.37 22.41
N MET A 234 10.07 13.22 22.04
CA MET A 234 8.81 13.20 21.33
C MET A 234 7.66 13.75 22.18
N VAL A 235 6.67 14.30 21.50
CA VAL A 235 5.41 14.77 22.06
C VAL A 235 4.22 14.10 21.41
N PHE A 236 3.12 14.01 22.14
CA PHE A 236 1.83 13.57 21.62
C PHE A 236 1.02 14.78 21.19
N ALA A 237 0.36 14.66 20.06
CA ALA A 237 -0.52 15.69 19.52
C ALA A 237 -1.97 15.27 19.52
N ARG A 238 -2.87 16.24 19.71
CA ARG A 238 -4.29 16.17 19.43
C ARG A 238 -4.72 17.36 18.62
N ILE A 239 -5.55 17.13 17.62
CA ILE A 239 -6.04 18.19 16.73
C ILE A 239 -7.48 18.53 17.10
N LEU A 240 -7.78 19.82 17.16
CA LEU A 240 -9.15 20.28 17.30
C LEU A 240 -9.92 19.95 16.01
N ARG A 241 -10.90 19.07 16.11
CA ARG A 241 -11.72 18.67 14.96
C ARG A 241 -13.02 19.45 14.90
N PRO A 242 -13.46 19.83 13.69
CA PRO A 242 -14.75 20.47 13.52
C PRO A 242 -15.90 19.48 13.74
N PRO A 243 -17.10 19.95 14.13
CA PRO A 243 -18.27 19.08 14.37
C PRO A 243 -18.90 18.52 13.09
N SER A 244 -18.55 19.06 11.94
CA SER A 244 -19.03 18.63 10.61
C SER A 244 -17.96 18.89 9.55
N HIS A 245 -17.91 18.07 8.50
CA HIS A 245 -16.95 18.22 7.39
C HIS A 245 -16.99 19.59 6.71
N ALA A 246 -18.15 20.24 6.65
CA ALA A 246 -18.31 21.56 6.04
C ALA A 246 -18.23 22.72 7.05
N ALA A 247 -17.92 22.44 8.32
CA ALA A 247 -17.87 23.46 9.35
C ALA A 247 -16.67 24.38 9.20
N LYS A 248 -16.89 25.68 9.38
CA LYS A 248 -15.88 26.74 9.36
C LYS A 248 -15.70 27.29 10.76
N LEU A 249 -14.47 27.39 11.21
CA LEU A 249 -14.15 28.00 12.51
C LEU A 249 -14.51 29.48 12.49
N THR A 250 -15.30 29.93 13.45
CA THR A 250 -15.69 31.35 13.60
C THR A 250 -15.00 32.02 14.78
N SER A 251 -14.84 31.30 15.88
CA SER A 251 -14.09 31.78 17.05
C SER A 251 -13.43 30.63 17.76
N VAL A 252 -12.34 30.92 18.49
CA VAL A 252 -11.63 29.92 19.31
C VAL A 252 -10.99 30.57 20.52
N ASP A 253 -11.21 29.98 21.70
CA ASP A 253 -10.52 30.29 22.94
C ASP A 253 -9.69 29.08 23.39
N ILE A 254 -8.36 29.24 23.36
CA ILE A 254 -7.37 28.21 23.71
C ILE A 254 -6.91 28.28 25.15
N SER A 255 -7.35 29.30 25.92
CA SER A 255 -6.87 29.57 27.25
C SER A 255 -7.06 28.44 28.26
N GLY A 256 -8.10 27.61 28.05
CA GLY A 256 -8.35 26.43 28.84
C GLY A 256 -7.29 25.35 28.65
N ALA A 257 -6.87 25.12 27.38
CA ALA A 257 -5.84 24.16 27.02
C ALA A 257 -4.45 24.57 27.55
N GLU A 258 -4.11 25.86 27.49
CA GLU A 258 -2.83 26.37 27.94
C GLU A 258 -2.62 26.27 29.47
N LYS A 259 -3.70 26.12 30.25
CA LYS A 259 -3.61 25.88 31.71
C LYS A 259 -3.16 24.47 32.06
N ILE A 260 -3.22 23.51 31.11
CA ILE A 260 -2.75 22.15 31.34
C ILE A 260 -1.21 22.15 31.37
N PRO A 261 -0.57 21.68 32.43
CA PRO A 261 0.89 21.74 32.56
C PRO A 261 1.64 21.03 31.44
N GLY A 262 2.59 21.71 30.81
CA GLY A 262 3.42 21.19 29.72
C GLY A 262 2.75 21.20 28.36
N THR A 263 1.51 21.69 28.24
CA THR A 263 0.80 21.82 27.00
C THR A 263 1.24 23.07 26.24
N LYS A 264 1.39 22.90 24.92
CA LYS A 264 1.51 24.00 23.96
C LYS A 264 0.39 23.88 22.94
N VAL A 265 -0.22 25.01 22.57
CA VAL A 265 -1.13 25.10 21.44
C VAL A 265 -0.35 25.52 20.21
N VAL A 266 -0.55 24.81 19.12
CA VAL A 266 0.06 25.06 17.80
C VAL A 266 -1.07 25.43 16.84
N ARG A 267 -0.91 26.52 16.09
CA ARG A 267 -1.95 27.02 15.18
C ARG A 267 -1.38 27.46 13.85
N ASP A 268 -2.07 27.06 12.78
CA ASP A 268 -1.87 27.56 11.41
C ASP A 268 -3.25 27.70 10.74
N GLY A 269 -3.79 28.93 10.75
CA GLY A 269 -5.16 29.20 10.31
C GLY A 269 -6.20 28.47 11.19
N ASP A 270 -7.01 27.63 10.56
CA ASP A 270 -8.01 26.77 11.22
C ASP A 270 -7.43 25.42 11.70
N PHE A 271 -6.19 25.10 11.35
CA PHE A 271 -5.48 23.94 11.87
C PHE A 271 -4.95 24.26 13.27
N ILE A 272 -5.58 23.72 14.30
CA ILE A 272 -5.26 23.95 15.71
C ILE A 272 -4.99 22.60 16.35
N ALA A 273 -3.85 22.50 17.04
CA ALA A 273 -3.46 21.29 17.74
C ALA A 273 -2.88 21.64 19.13
N VAL A 274 -3.04 20.72 20.05
CA VAL A 274 -2.32 20.72 21.33
C VAL A 274 -1.21 19.69 21.29
N ILE A 275 -0.06 19.98 21.88
CA ILE A 275 1.04 19.04 22.06
C ILE A 275 1.44 18.96 23.54
N ASN A 276 1.74 17.74 24.00
CA ASN A 276 2.24 17.49 25.36
C ASN A 276 3.16 16.26 25.36
N GLU A 277 4.13 16.17 26.27
CA GLU A 277 4.98 14.98 26.45
C GLU A 277 4.19 13.78 27.02
N ASN A 278 3.05 14.06 27.67
CA ASN A 278 2.12 13.07 28.17
C ASN A 278 0.86 13.03 27.30
N ARG A 279 0.49 11.83 26.80
CA ARG A 279 -0.65 11.62 25.95
C ARG A 279 -1.96 12.05 26.61
N ASP A 280 -2.18 11.62 27.85
CA ASP A 280 -3.43 11.88 28.58
C ASP A 280 -3.65 13.38 28.81
N LYS A 281 -2.57 14.12 29.00
CA LYS A 281 -2.62 15.60 29.09
C LYS A 281 -2.93 16.26 27.77
N ALA A 282 -2.46 15.71 26.65
CA ALA A 282 -2.86 16.20 25.32
C ALA A 282 -4.36 15.93 25.08
N ASP A 283 -4.86 14.77 25.50
CA ASP A 283 -6.28 14.42 25.43
C ASP A 283 -7.12 15.35 26.31
N GLU A 284 -6.68 15.64 27.54
CA GLU A 284 -7.34 16.59 28.42
C GLU A 284 -7.33 18.02 27.85
N ALA A 285 -6.23 18.43 27.25
CA ALA A 285 -6.05 19.80 26.77
C ALA A 285 -6.95 20.12 25.56
N VAL A 286 -7.06 19.23 24.61
CA VAL A 286 -7.86 19.49 23.39
C VAL A 286 -9.33 19.71 23.71
N VAL A 287 -9.89 19.02 24.71
CA VAL A 287 -11.29 19.20 25.12
C VAL A 287 -11.53 20.48 25.95
N LYS A 288 -10.46 21.20 26.35
CA LYS A 288 -10.56 22.50 27.02
C LYS A 288 -10.51 23.66 26.04
N ILE A 289 -10.37 23.42 24.76
CA ILE A 289 -10.49 24.46 23.73
C ILE A 289 -11.97 24.72 23.50
N ASN A 290 -12.39 25.98 23.63
CA ASN A 290 -13.72 26.41 23.25
C ASN A 290 -13.67 26.95 21.83
N ALA A 291 -14.39 26.32 20.91
CA ALA A 291 -14.43 26.71 19.52
C ALA A 291 -15.88 26.80 19.01
N GLU A 292 -16.15 27.84 18.26
CA GLU A 292 -17.45 28.03 17.59
C GLU A 292 -17.28 27.82 16.09
N TYR A 293 -18.25 27.17 15.50
CA TYR A 293 -18.27 26.83 14.07
C TYR A 293 -19.58 27.24 13.43
N SER A 294 -19.49 27.70 12.19
CA SER A 294 -20.65 27.84 11.31
C SER A 294 -20.69 26.67 10.33
N PHE A 295 -21.81 26.02 10.20
CA PHE A 295 -22.07 24.96 9.22
C PHE A 295 -23.55 24.85 8.91
N ASN A 296 -23.88 24.28 7.76
CA ASN A 296 -25.24 23.96 7.39
C ASN A 296 -25.48 22.47 7.60
N ASP A 297 -26.67 22.12 8.01
CA ASP A 297 -27.09 20.73 8.08
C ASP A 297 -27.00 20.08 6.69
N LEU A 298 -26.47 18.87 6.65
CA LEU A 298 -26.45 18.10 5.42
C LEU A 298 -27.87 17.60 5.10
N PRO A 299 -28.30 17.66 3.84
CA PRO A 299 -29.65 17.24 3.44
C PRO A 299 -29.84 15.71 3.53
N VAL A 300 -28.76 14.96 3.81
CA VAL A 300 -28.71 13.51 3.75
C VAL A 300 -28.21 12.94 5.08
N ASN A 301 -28.86 11.89 5.56
CA ASN A 301 -28.48 11.15 6.76
C ASN A 301 -28.68 9.64 6.56
N ASP A 302 -28.42 8.83 7.57
CA ASP A 302 -28.55 7.37 7.55
C ASP A 302 -29.92 6.85 7.11
N LYS A 303 -31.00 7.62 7.30
CA LYS A 303 -32.38 7.25 6.94
C LYS A 303 -32.75 7.69 5.53
N THR A 304 -32.16 8.76 5.03
CA THR A 304 -32.56 9.37 3.77
C THR A 304 -31.59 9.08 2.61
N ILE A 305 -30.43 8.49 2.89
CA ILE A 305 -29.34 8.28 1.91
C ILE A 305 -29.80 7.47 0.69
N PHE A 306 -30.52 6.38 0.88
CA PHE A 306 -30.93 5.49 -0.22
C PHE A 306 -31.94 6.17 -1.15
N GLU A 307 -32.93 6.88 -0.58
CA GLU A 307 -33.87 7.66 -1.36
C GLU A 307 -33.18 8.81 -2.10
N TYR A 308 -32.25 9.49 -1.43
CA TYR A 308 -31.43 10.53 -2.05
C TYR A 308 -30.66 9.98 -3.25
N MET A 309 -30.01 8.82 -3.11
CA MET A 309 -29.23 8.20 -4.19
C MET A 309 -30.11 7.79 -5.38
N LEU A 310 -31.30 7.25 -5.12
CA LEU A 310 -32.24 6.86 -6.18
C LEU A 310 -32.81 8.06 -6.94
N ASN A 311 -32.93 9.23 -6.29
CA ASN A 311 -33.41 10.47 -6.87
C ASN A 311 -32.30 11.35 -7.43
N ALA A 312 -31.03 11.04 -7.15
CA ALA A 312 -29.90 11.73 -7.77
C ALA A 312 -29.93 11.49 -9.28
N ASP A 313 -29.73 12.56 -10.05
CA ASP A 313 -29.67 12.44 -11.50
C ASP A 313 -28.53 11.50 -11.91
N SER A 314 -28.90 10.34 -12.37
CA SER A 314 -27.96 9.33 -12.80
C SER A 314 -28.00 9.23 -14.31
N ASN A 315 -26.95 9.65 -14.97
CA ASN A 315 -26.67 9.24 -16.34
C ASN A 315 -26.34 7.74 -16.33
N ALA A 316 -27.39 6.91 -16.20
CA ALA A 316 -27.24 5.47 -16.23
C ALA A 316 -26.65 5.05 -17.59
N SER A 317 -25.64 4.23 -17.56
CA SER A 317 -25.03 3.63 -18.76
C SER A 317 -25.04 2.11 -18.62
N SER A 318 -25.37 1.42 -19.71
CA SER A 318 -25.21 -0.02 -19.77
C SER A 318 -23.71 -0.37 -19.71
N VAL A 319 -23.33 -1.21 -18.75
CA VAL A 319 -21.95 -1.69 -18.61
C VAL A 319 -21.73 -2.92 -19.51
N LYS A 320 -22.76 -3.75 -19.67
CA LYS A 320 -22.70 -4.95 -20.48
C LYS A 320 -24.10 -5.42 -20.84
N GLU A 321 -24.29 -5.76 -22.11
CA GLU A 321 -25.52 -6.37 -22.61
C GLU A 321 -25.17 -7.68 -23.33
N ILE A 322 -25.93 -8.74 -23.04
CA ILE A 322 -25.78 -10.05 -23.69
C ILE A 322 -27.17 -10.62 -23.96
N GLY A 323 -27.49 -10.92 -25.21
CA GLY A 323 -28.80 -11.46 -25.60
C GLY A 323 -29.91 -10.41 -25.56
N ASN A 324 -31.12 -10.85 -25.21
CA ASN A 324 -32.32 -10.01 -25.14
C ASN A 324 -33.12 -10.32 -23.87
N ILE A 325 -33.32 -9.30 -23.03
CA ILE A 325 -34.01 -9.45 -21.76
C ILE A 325 -35.49 -9.81 -21.96
N GLU A 326 -36.18 -9.19 -22.94
CA GLU A 326 -37.61 -9.45 -23.19
C GLU A 326 -37.85 -10.88 -23.66
N GLU A 327 -36.94 -11.43 -24.48
CA GLU A 327 -37.01 -12.82 -24.90
C GLU A 327 -36.75 -13.77 -23.74
N GLY A 328 -35.76 -13.44 -22.90
CA GLY A 328 -35.47 -14.20 -21.68
C GLY A 328 -36.66 -14.22 -20.72
N GLN A 329 -37.35 -13.11 -20.52
CA GLN A 329 -38.54 -13.00 -19.65
C GLN A 329 -39.67 -13.94 -20.12
N LYS A 330 -39.90 -14.05 -21.42
CA LYS A 330 -40.94 -14.96 -22.00
C LYS A 330 -40.70 -16.43 -21.71
N LEU A 331 -39.45 -16.81 -21.44
CA LEU A 331 -39.06 -18.19 -21.13
C LEU A 331 -39.16 -18.54 -19.65
N CYS A 332 -39.54 -17.59 -18.81
CA CYS A 332 -39.57 -17.76 -17.35
C CYS A 332 -40.88 -18.35 -16.87
N ASP A 333 -40.81 -19.26 -15.90
CA ASP A 333 -41.93 -19.73 -15.07
C ASP A 333 -42.14 -18.84 -13.83
N LYS A 334 -41.01 -18.32 -13.29
CA LYS A 334 -41.00 -17.37 -12.18
C LYS A 334 -40.04 -16.21 -12.43
N THR A 335 -40.47 -15.02 -12.01
CA THR A 335 -39.65 -13.81 -12.01
C THR A 335 -39.47 -13.27 -10.61
N PHE A 336 -38.35 -12.62 -10.38
CA PHE A 336 -38.00 -12.01 -9.10
C PHE A 336 -37.63 -10.55 -9.36
N ASP A 337 -38.09 -9.67 -8.46
CA ASP A 337 -37.71 -8.26 -8.41
C ASP A 337 -37.23 -8.00 -6.99
N SER A 338 -35.98 -7.61 -6.84
CA SER A 338 -35.33 -7.47 -5.54
C SER A 338 -34.55 -6.17 -5.47
N GLU A 339 -34.63 -5.53 -4.32
CA GLU A 339 -33.86 -4.33 -4.03
C GLU A 339 -33.03 -4.56 -2.76
N PHE A 340 -31.72 -4.27 -2.84
CA PHE A 340 -30.79 -4.41 -1.73
C PHE A 340 -30.20 -3.04 -1.41
N HIS A 341 -30.14 -2.73 -0.13
CA HIS A 341 -29.54 -1.53 0.40
C HIS A 341 -28.23 -1.90 1.09
N ASP A 342 -27.14 -1.28 0.65
CA ASP A 342 -25.83 -1.42 1.24
C ASP A 342 -25.50 -0.10 1.96
N PRO A 343 -25.47 -0.07 3.32
CA PRO A 343 -25.21 1.15 4.06
C PRO A 343 -23.73 1.52 4.04
N TYR A 344 -23.39 2.76 4.43
CA TYR A 344 -22.02 3.12 4.77
C TYR A 344 -21.52 2.23 5.89
N LEU A 345 -20.35 1.61 5.68
CA LEU A 345 -19.68 0.78 6.67
C LEU A 345 -18.29 1.31 6.96
N ALA A 346 -18.02 1.57 8.25
CA ALA A 346 -16.71 1.95 8.70
C ALA A 346 -15.76 0.73 8.70
N HIS A 347 -14.48 0.93 8.39
CA HIS A 347 -13.48 -0.13 8.39
C HIS A 347 -13.13 -0.65 9.79
N VAL A 348 -13.16 0.21 10.78
CA VAL A 348 -12.98 -0.10 12.23
C VAL A 348 -11.74 -0.96 12.49
N ALA A 349 -10.62 -0.62 11.88
CA ALA A 349 -9.35 -1.27 12.19
C ALA A 349 -9.01 -1.12 13.67
N ILE A 350 -8.49 -2.19 14.33
CA ILE A 350 -8.17 -2.15 15.78
C ILE A 350 -7.16 -1.05 16.07
N GLU A 351 -6.07 -0.98 15.31
CA GLU A 351 -5.16 0.17 15.33
C GLU A 351 -5.82 1.32 14.56
N THR A 352 -6.04 2.45 15.23
CA THR A 352 -6.51 3.68 14.59
C THR A 352 -5.41 4.27 13.69
N HIS A 353 -5.75 5.22 12.83
CA HIS A 353 -4.77 5.96 12.04
C HIS A 353 -3.73 6.59 12.97
N THR A 354 -2.49 6.18 12.82
CA THR A 354 -1.40 6.54 13.71
C THR A 354 -0.18 6.91 12.89
N ALA A 355 0.49 8.01 13.27
CA ALA A 355 1.75 8.43 12.67
C ALA A 355 2.70 9.05 13.72
N LEU A 356 3.99 8.76 13.57
CA LEU A 356 5.08 9.43 14.25
C LEU A 356 5.93 10.13 13.21
N ALA A 357 6.15 11.43 13.33
CA ALA A 357 6.94 12.20 12.39
C ALA A 357 8.12 12.89 13.10
N GLN A 358 9.28 12.93 12.44
CA GLN A 358 10.49 13.59 12.92
C GLN A 358 11.17 14.33 11.78
N LEU A 359 11.56 15.57 12.03
CA LEU A 359 12.39 16.37 11.13
C LEU A 359 13.83 16.45 11.66
N GLU A 360 14.79 15.91 10.92
CA GLU A 360 16.22 15.99 11.24
C GLU A 360 16.95 16.71 10.08
N GLY A 361 17.40 17.93 10.34
CA GLY A 361 17.89 18.80 9.28
C GLY A 361 16.80 19.10 8.27
N GLU A 362 16.98 18.66 7.03
CA GLU A 362 15.97 18.77 5.96
C GLU A 362 15.18 17.47 5.74
N LYS A 363 15.55 16.36 6.40
CA LYS A 363 14.93 15.05 6.20
C LYS A 363 13.75 14.86 7.14
N MET A 364 12.56 14.75 6.54
CA MET A 364 11.33 14.35 7.23
C MET A 364 11.20 12.83 7.20
N THR A 365 11.23 12.17 8.35
CA THR A 365 10.93 10.74 8.47
C THR A 365 9.58 10.56 9.14
N VAL A 366 8.70 9.78 8.52
CA VAL A 366 7.36 9.49 9.04
C VAL A 366 7.15 7.99 9.14
N TRP A 367 6.92 7.50 10.34
CA TRP A 367 6.42 6.16 10.59
C TRP A 367 4.91 6.23 10.64
N ALA A 368 4.22 5.46 9.78
CA ALA A 368 2.77 5.53 9.69
C ALA A 368 2.12 4.17 9.45
N ALA A 369 1.00 3.94 10.13
CA ALA A 369 0.09 2.86 9.81
C ALA A 369 -0.68 3.24 8.54
N THR A 370 -0.16 2.83 7.37
CA THR A 370 -0.74 3.16 6.06
C THR A 370 -0.66 2.00 5.08
N GLN A 371 -1.60 1.92 4.15
CA GLN A 371 -1.58 1.01 3.01
C GLN A 371 -0.86 1.61 1.79
N SER A 372 -0.53 2.91 1.83
CA SER A 372 0.04 3.67 0.71
C SER A 372 1.21 4.55 1.16
N PRO A 373 2.38 3.98 1.47
CA PRO A 373 3.53 4.76 1.95
C PRO A 373 4.04 5.77 0.92
N PHE A 374 3.99 5.42 -0.37
CA PHE A 374 4.41 6.33 -1.44
C PHE A 374 3.40 7.46 -1.65
N GLY A 375 2.09 7.18 -1.57
CA GLY A 375 1.05 8.21 -1.57
C GLY A 375 1.20 9.18 -0.40
N LEU A 376 1.48 8.66 0.80
CA LEU A 376 1.78 9.50 1.97
C LEU A 376 3.02 10.36 1.74
N ARG A 377 4.11 9.81 1.18
CA ARG A 377 5.30 10.58 0.83
C ARG A 377 4.96 11.76 -0.09
N GLU A 378 4.21 11.50 -1.15
CA GLU A 378 3.75 12.55 -2.07
C GLU A 378 2.83 13.58 -1.41
N GLY A 379 1.96 13.16 -0.50
CA GLY A 379 1.13 14.05 0.31
C GLY A 379 1.95 14.99 1.18
N ILE A 380 2.97 14.46 1.87
CA ILE A 380 3.89 15.25 2.70
C ILE A 380 4.71 16.24 1.86
N MET A 381 5.21 15.80 0.70
CA MET A 381 5.92 16.68 -0.24
C MET A 381 5.08 17.88 -0.64
N ARG A 382 3.83 17.67 -0.99
CA ARG A 382 2.90 18.75 -1.38
C ARG A 382 2.57 19.69 -0.22
N GLU A 383 2.28 19.14 0.96
CA GLU A 383 1.91 19.94 2.15
C GLU A 383 3.08 20.78 2.65
N LEU A 384 4.29 20.22 2.67
CA LEU A 384 5.45 20.89 3.26
C LEU A 384 6.34 21.63 2.25
N GLY A 385 6.08 21.46 0.94
CA GLY A 385 6.90 22.06 -0.13
C GLY A 385 8.34 21.53 -0.14
N ILE A 386 8.55 20.24 0.13
CA ILE A 386 9.88 19.59 0.19
C ILE A 386 9.99 18.50 -0.87
N THR A 387 11.23 18.17 -1.26
CA THR A 387 11.50 17.20 -2.32
C THR A 387 11.42 15.76 -1.81
N ALA A 388 11.32 14.80 -2.71
CA ALA A 388 11.17 13.38 -2.39
C ALA A 388 12.38 12.82 -1.62
N GLU A 389 13.59 13.30 -1.92
CA GLU A 389 14.83 12.89 -1.22
C GLU A 389 14.78 13.26 0.27
N ASN A 390 14.02 14.31 0.58
CA ASN A 390 13.86 14.83 1.93
C ASN A 390 12.65 14.26 2.67
N VAL A 391 11.95 13.26 2.09
CA VAL A 391 10.85 12.56 2.75
C VAL A 391 11.06 11.05 2.73
N ARG A 392 11.05 10.43 3.90
CA ARG A 392 11.02 8.98 4.06
C ARG A 392 9.77 8.56 4.82
N VAL A 393 9.05 7.61 4.29
CA VAL A 393 7.93 6.97 4.99
C VAL A 393 8.31 5.52 5.28
N ILE A 394 8.10 5.11 6.53
CA ILE A 394 8.31 3.75 7.01
C ILE A 394 6.98 3.23 7.54
N THR A 395 6.52 2.10 7.04
CA THR A 395 5.32 1.45 7.55
C THR A 395 5.72 0.27 8.41
N PRO A 396 5.59 0.37 9.75
CA PRO A 396 5.78 -0.76 10.68
C PRO A 396 4.70 -1.83 10.49
N PHE A 397 4.52 -2.74 11.46
CA PHE A 397 3.33 -3.58 11.46
C PHE A 397 2.07 -2.73 11.49
N VAL A 398 1.05 -3.12 10.72
CA VAL A 398 -0.22 -2.42 10.62
C VAL A 398 -1.32 -3.26 11.26
N GLY A 399 -2.04 -2.68 12.20
CA GLY A 399 -3.10 -3.30 12.98
C GLY A 399 -4.47 -3.33 12.29
N GLY A 400 -4.47 -3.73 11.00
CA GLY A 400 -5.64 -3.72 10.12
C GLY A 400 -5.74 -2.44 9.30
N GLY A 401 -6.39 -2.53 8.13
CA GLY A 401 -6.62 -1.37 7.26
C GLY A 401 -7.95 -1.48 6.54
N PHE A 402 -8.20 -2.65 5.88
CA PHE A 402 -9.47 -3.00 5.18
C PHE A 402 -9.84 -2.05 4.04
N GLY A 403 -8.98 -1.11 3.68
CA GLY A 403 -9.18 -0.02 2.73
C GLY A 403 -9.03 1.37 3.35
N GLY A 404 -9.41 1.58 4.60
CA GLY A 404 -9.37 2.86 5.29
C GLY A 404 -7.99 3.49 5.32
N LYS A 405 -6.96 2.71 5.64
CA LYS A 405 -5.58 3.22 5.66
C LYS A 405 -4.96 3.40 4.26
N GLY A 406 -5.78 3.36 3.21
CA GLY A 406 -5.43 3.90 1.88
C GLY A 406 -5.31 5.42 1.89
N GLU A 407 -6.12 6.09 2.71
CA GLU A 407 -5.94 7.48 3.09
C GLU A 407 -4.84 7.60 4.16
N PHE A 408 -4.25 8.76 4.28
CA PHE A 408 -3.04 8.94 5.10
C PHE A 408 -2.93 10.34 5.72
N GLN A 409 -4.06 10.99 5.95
CA GLN A 409 -4.14 12.35 6.51
C GLN A 409 -3.37 12.50 7.82
N GLN A 410 -3.43 11.50 8.72
CA GLN A 410 -2.70 11.50 9.98
C GLN A 410 -1.18 11.65 9.80
N GLY A 411 -0.63 11.06 8.73
CA GLY A 411 0.80 11.15 8.44
C GLY A 411 1.22 12.54 7.99
N ILE A 412 0.38 13.19 7.17
CA ILE A 412 0.59 14.57 6.73
C ILE A 412 0.49 15.54 7.92
N GLU A 413 -0.53 15.37 8.76
CA GLU A 413 -0.74 16.17 9.96
C GLU A 413 0.41 16.04 10.95
N ALA A 414 0.89 14.82 11.20
CA ALA A 414 2.04 14.58 12.06
C ALA A 414 3.32 15.24 11.50
N ALA A 415 3.57 15.14 10.19
CA ALA A 415 4.70 15.80 9.54
C ALA A 415 4.63 17.33 9.64
N LYS A 416 3.44 17.91 9.42
CA LYS A 416 3.20 19.34 9.59
C LYS A 416 3.50 19.78 11.02
N LEU A 417 2.99 19.08 12.02
CA LEU A 417 3.23 19.36 13.42
C LEU A 417 4.71 19.20 13.81
N ALA A 418 5.39 18.18 13.29
CA ALA A 418 6.83 18.00 13.54
C ALA A 418 7.64 19.18 12.97
N LYS A 419 7.31 19.68 11.77
CA LYS A 419 7.93 20.86 11.18
C LYS A 419 7.65 22.13 12.00
N MET A 420 6.41 22.34 12.46
CA MET A 420 6.01 23.52 13.23
C MET A 420 6.64 23.56 14.63
N THR A 421 6.86 22.40 15.24
CA THR A 421 7.31 22.30 16.63
C THR A 421 8.81 22.05 16.79
N GLY A 422 9.47 21.54 15.74
CA GLY A 422 10.86 21.08 15.80
C GLY A 422 11.06 19.85 16.69
N LYS A 423 10.00 19.15 17.08
CA LYS A 423 10.03 17.95 17.91
C LYS A 423 9.50 16.75 17.14
N PRO A 424 9.89 15.52 17.48
CA PRO A 424 9.18 14.33 17.03
C PRO A 424 7.75 14.35 17.57
N VAL A 425 6.76 14.13 16.68
CA VAL A 425 5.33 14.21 17.03
C VAL A 425 4.64 12.90 16.76
N MET A 426 4.03 12.32 17.80
CA MET A 426 3.12 11.19 17.70
C MET A 426 1.68 11.70 17.60
N LEU A 427 1.01 11.40 16.51
CA LEU A 427 -0.43 11.65 16.31
C LEU A 427 -1.15 10.31 16.16
N MET A 428 -2.12 10.08 17.04
CA MET A 428 -2.96 8.89 17.02
C MET A 428 -4.42 9.34 17.01
N TRP A 429 -5.16 9.01 15.98
CA TRP A 429 -6.59 9.32 15.96
C TRP A 429 -7.33 8.57 17.07
N THR A 430 -8.32 9.20 17.65
CA THR A 430 -9.30 8.54 18.50
C THR A 430 -10.25 7.67 17.64
N ARG A 431 -11.06 6.83 18.28
CA ARG A 431 -12.07 6.08 17.54
C ARG A 431 -13.16 7.00 16.96
N ASP A 432 -13.45 8.11 17.62
CA ASP A 432 -14.40 9.12 17.11
C ASP A 432 -13.82 9.81 15.88
N GLU A 433 -12.51 10.13 15.86
CA GLU A 433 -11.84 10.65 14.68
C GLU A 433 -11.84 9.65 13.51
N GLU A 434 -11.67 8.35 13.76
CA GLU A 434 -11.82 7.30 12.74
C GLU A 434 -13.22 7.34 12.10
N PHE A 435 -14.27 7.40 12.91
CA PHE A 435 -15.65 7.45 12.41
C PHE A 435 -15.99 8.78 11.72
N PHE A 436 -15.18 9.79 11.88
CA PHE A 436 -15.40 11.09 11.26
C PHE A 436 -14.53 11.32 10.03
N LEU A 437 -13.27 10.89 10.06
CA LEU A 437 -12.26 11.26 9.06
C LEU A 437 -11.90 10.12 8.10
N ASP A 438 -12.10 8.84 8.48
CA ASP A 438 -11.79 7.71 7.61
C ASP A 438 -12.72 7.68 6.39
N THR A 439 -12.28 7.02 5.34
CA THR A 439 -13.14 6.63 4.23
C THR A 439 -14.00 5.45 4.65
N PHE A 440 -15.13 5.27 3.97
CA PHE A 440 -16.09 4.23 4.29
C PHE A 440 -16.35 3.37 3.06
N HIS A 441 -16.77 2.15 3.27
CA HIS A 441 -17.47 1.43 2.22
C HIS A 441 -18.72 2.25 1.86
N PRO A 442 -18.86 2.69 0.58
CA PRO A 442 -19.92 3.61 0.21
C PRO A 442 -21.29 2.95 0.29
N ALA A 443 -22.31 3.74 0.57
CA ALA A 443 -23.69 3.30 0.44
C ALA A 443 -24.01 2.96 -1.02
N GLY A 444 -24.91 1.99 -1.22
CA GLY A 444 -25.36 1.56 -2.52
C GLY A 444 -26.81 1.08 -2.52
N VAL A 445 -27.49 1.23 -3.66
CA VAL A 445 -28.76 0.58 -3.92
C VAL A 445 -28.61 -0.32 -5.13
N VAL A 446 -28.88 -1.61 -4.95
CA VAL A 446 -28.77 -2.61 -6.00
C VAL A 446 -30.17 -3.15 -6.30
N LYS A 447 -30.63 -2.96 -7.55
CA LYS A 447 -31.90 -3.51 -8.04
C LYS A 447 -31.60 -4.68 -8.98
N VAL A 448 -32.25 -5.80 -8.72
CA VAL A 448 -32.06 -7.01 -9.51
C VAL A 448 -33.43 -7.51 -9.99
N LYS A 449 -33.60 -7.62 -11.31
CA LYS A 449 -34.71 -8.36 -11.91
C LYS A 449 -34.17 -9.63 -12.56
N SER A 450 -34.77 -10.74 -12.26
CA SER A 450 -34.33 -12.03 -12.81
C SER A 450 -35.49 -12.98 -13.00
N GLY A 451 -35.28 -14.05 -13.73
CA GLY A 451 -36.29 -15.07 -13.91
C GLY A 451 -35.71 -16.44 -14.23
N ILE A 452 -36.42 -17.46 -13.77
CA ILE A 452 -36.06 -18.86 -13.94
C ILE A 452 -37.15 -19.63 -14.69
N ASP A 453 -36.76 -20.66 -15.44
CA ASP A 453 -37.71 -21.60 -16.00
C ASP A 453 -38.11 -22.69 -15.01
N LYS A 454 -39.00 -23.65 -15.45
CA LYS A 454 -39.44 -24.74 -14.60
C LYS A 454 -38.35 -25.68 -14.10
N SER A 455 -37.20 -25.68 -14.75
CA SER A 455 -36.04 -26.47 -14.35
C SER A 455 -35.13 -25.75 -13.35
N GLY A 456 -35.41 -24.46 -13.07
CA GLY A 456 -34.62 -23.64 -12.18
C GLY A 456 -33.45 -22.94 -12.89
N LEU A 457 -33.34 -22.99 -14.20
CA LEU A 457 -32.32 -22.29 -14.94
C LEU A 457 -32.67 -20.82 -15.13
N ILE A 458 -31.70 -19.94 -14.89
CA ILE A 458 -31.84 -18.49 -15.10
C ILE A 458 -31.98 -18.22 -16.61
N LYS A 459 -33.03 -17.49 -17.00
CA LYS A 459 -33.33 -17.09 -18.38
C LYS A 459 -33.06 -15.63 -18.67
N PHE A 460 -33.19 -14.77 -17.67
CA PHE A 460 -32.73 -13.39 -17.76
C PHE A 460 -32.24 -12.89 -16.40
N TRP A 461 -31.38 -11.89 -16.49
CA TRP A 461 -30.81 -11.19 -15.33
C TRP A 461 -30.55 -9.74 -15.72
N GLU A 462 -31.19 -8.82 -15.03
CA GLU A 462 -30.98 -7.38 -15.14
C GLU A 462 -30.55 -6.87 -13.77
N TYR A 463 -29.51 -6.05 -13.73
CA TYR A 463 -28.90 -5.65 -12.45
C TYR A 463 -28.33 -4.23 -12.60
#